data_9f7eb5f583c41ee050e50b9c92e471db
#
_entry.id   9f7eb5f583c41ee050e50b9c92e471db
#
_cell.length_a   1.000
_cell.length_b   1.000
_cell.length_c   1.000
_cell.angle_alpha   90.00
_cell.angle_beta   90.00
_cell.angle_gamma   90.00
#
_symmetry.space_group_name_H-M   'P 1'
#
loop_
_entity.id
_entity.type
_entity.pdbx_description
1 polymer ?
#
loop_
_entity_poly.entity_id
_entity_poly.type
_entity_poly.pdbx_seq_one_letter_code
_entity_poly.pdbx_strand_id
1 'polypeptide(L)'
;MKKCVFCEKEFDELSCEHIIPNVLCGHLKSKDLLCVNCNNTLGNTVDKLLNGKFDMIINIFGLARENGITPPAAAKLMSGRPCSILHGGHPVGNDVQIDMSTDPENHISLHITAPENKIKLLNMEISKFVAQNKDAFMRHGVDYKNAIPNIIKGVSEKIKKDEVQYRRTHEPIRFQIALGGSDLYRPILKMVYLFLLHHRRDVKINRRELVNKIESGKNIYNMFFYCFDPQNLFLYKHVGLYHSIGIKSFREDRKLLGFVDLFGMAPYICILDDNYDGEDVLLAYGYDLLRNKEEMPEVNFPPKAFDIKDKYDFKATTRERLAHFREKCNYLLQLFEFYSIPERIIQDLLVAVNYDPSVSQFFSELKPKLQQCIVSAIDNFFPQKERGCAFLHECILRGMLSAFQEKPN
;
A
#
# COMPACT_ATOMS: atom_id res chain seq x y z
N MET A 1 32.44 19.76 9.30
CA MET A 1 31.00 20.03 9.60
C MET A 1 30.19 19.94 8.33
N LYS A 2 28.97 19.41 8.40
CA LYS A 2 28.03 19.26 7.27
C LYS A 2 26.84 20.21 7.47
N LYS A 3 26.40 20.89 6.40
CA LYS A 3 25.29 21.85 6.47
C LYS A 3 23.95 21.15 6.23
N CYS A 4 22.99 21.30 7.15
CA CYS A 4 21.62 20.82 6.96
C CYS A 4 20.94 21.65 5.85
N VAL A 5 20.32 20.97 4.86
CA VAL A 5 19.71 21.65 3.72
C VAL A 5 18.37 22.34 4.05
N PHE A 6 17.85 22.12 5.25
CA PHE A 6 16.57 22.66 5.70
C PHE A 6 16.73 23.88 6.61
N CYS A 7 17.48 23.75 7.72
CA CYS A 7 17.70 24.86 8.66
C CYS A 7 19.01 25.63 8.40
N GLU A 8 19.80 25.18 7.42
CA GLU A 8 21.10 25.77 7.01
C GLU A 8 22.19 25.84 8.09
N LYS A 9 21.95 25.25 9.27
CA LYS A 9 22.94 25.14 10.36
C LYS A 9 23.96 24.05 10.07
N GLU A 10 25.15 24.19 10.64
CA GLU A 10 26.24 23.21 10.54
C GLU A 10 26.22 22.23 11.71
N PHE A 11 26.55 20.97 11.42
CA PHE A 11 26.61 19.87 12.36
C PHE A 11 27.81 18.96 12.03
N ASP A 12 28.35 18.26 13.01
CA ASP A 12 29.39 17.28 12.75
C ASP A 12 28.87 16.10 11.95
N GLU A 13 27.65 15.63 12.29
CA GLU A 13 26.94 14.56 11.58
C GLU A 13 25.49 14.95 11.30
N LEU A 14 24.97 14.45 10.21
CA LEU A 14 23.57 14.55 9.83
C LEU A 14 22.87 13.20 10.01
N SER A 15 21.55 13.23 10.15
CA SER A 15 20.74 12.03 10.35
C SER A 15 20.58 11.25 9.05
N CYS A 16 20.28 9.94 9.18
CA CYS A 16 19.85 9.13 8.05
C CYS A 16 18.39 9.47 7.70
N GLU A 17 18.18 10.09 6.56
CA GLU A 17 16.88 10.50 6.04
C GLU A 17 16.44 9.62 4.88
N HIS A 18 15.17 9.22 4.87
CA HIS A 18 14.54 8.60 3.72
C HIS A 18 14.06 9.68 2.74
N ILE A 19 14.68 9.76 1.57
CA ILE A 19 14.25 10.68 0.49
C ILE A 19 12.84 10.31 0.04
N ILE A 20 12.59 9.00 -0.22
CA ILE A 20 11.25 8.45 -0.34
C ILE A 20 10.89 7.85 1.02
N PRO A 21 9.86 8.38 1.73
CA PRO A 21 9.57 8.00 3.10
C PRO A 21 9.32 6.50 3.30
N ASN A 22 9.81 5.97 4.43
CA ASN A 22 9.61 4.57 4.81
C ASN A 22 8.12 4.16 4.91
N VAL A 23 7.23 5.12 5.21
CA VAL A 23 5.77 4.87 5.21
C VAL A 23 5.23 4.42 3.85
N LEU A 24 5.95 4.73 2.77
CA LEU A 24 5.69 4.27 1.40
C LEU A 24 6.54 3.05 1.00
N CYS A 25 7.23 2.40 1.92
CA CYS A 25 8.25 1.40 1.62
C CYS A 25 9.42 1.95 0.78
N GLY A 26 9.79 3.22 1.00
CA GLY A 26 10.92 3.85 0.31
C GLY A 26 12.27 3.36 0.82
N HIS A 27 13.22 3.14 -0.09
CA HIS A 27 14.57 2.65 0.23
C HIS A 27 15.68 3.67 -0.03
N LEU A 28 15.41 4.72 -0.82
CA LEU A 28 16.40 5.76 -1.09
C LEU A 28 16.67 6.61 0.15
N LYS A 29 17.91 6.58 0.63
CA LYS A 29 18.34 7.26 1.86
C LYS A 29 19.54 8.16 1.66
N SER A 30 19.71 9.13 2.56
CA SER A 30 20.90 9.96 2.64
C SER A 30 21.28 10.28 4.09
N LYS A 31 22.59 10.31 4.38
CA LYS A 31 23.17 10.76 5.67
C LYS A 31 23.77 12.17 5.55
N ASP A 32 23.43 12.90 4.50
CA ASP A 32 24.06 14.18 4.18
C ASP A 32 23.07 15.33 4.00
N LEU A 33 21.77 15.14 4.29
CA LEU A 33 20.77 16.16 3.99
C LEU A 33 20.25 16.88 5.24
N LEU A 34 19.77 16.17 6.24
CA LEU A 34 19.02 16.73 7.36
C LEU A 34 19.72 16.48 8.71
N CYS A 35 19.72 17.49 9.58
CA CYS A 35 20.04 17.28 10.98
C CYS A 35 18.92 16.51 11.69
N VAL A 36 19.22 15.89 12.82
CA VAL A 36 18.26 15.09 13.61
C VAL A 36 16.96 15.85 13.91
N ASN A 37 17.08 17.14 14.29
CA ASN A 37 15.90 17.95 14.62
C ASN A 37 15.00 18.18 13.40
N CYS A 38 15.57 18.57 12.24
CA CYS A 38 14.78 18.77 11.02
C CYS A 38 14.16 17.46 10.52
N ASN A 39 14.91 16.35 10.57
CA ASN A 39 14.40 15.03 10.20
C ASN A 39 13.20 14.65 11.06
N ASN A 40 13.31 14.72 12.38
CA ASN A 40 12.23 14.41 13.31
C ASN A 40 11.01 15.32 13.10
N THR A 41 11.23 16.62 12.91
CA THR A 41 10.14 17.58 12.67
C THR A 41 9.40 17.24 11.36
N LEU A 42 10.11 17.02 10.27
CA LEU A 42 9.53 16.69 8.97
C LEU A 42 8.82 15.32 9.00
N GLY A 43 9.40 14.34 9.67
CA GLY A 43 8.76 13.03 9.89
C GLY A 43 7.40 13.16 10.58
N ASN A 44 7.33 14.01 11.62
CA ASN A 44 6.12 14.22 12.42
C ASN A 44 5.08 15.18 11.80
N THR A 45 5.47 16.03 10.85
CA THR A 45 4.59 17.08 10.29
C THR A 45 4.32 16.93 8.80
N VAL A 46 5.23 16.33 8.04
CA VAL A 46 5.14 16.19 6.59
C VAL A 46 4.96 14.73 6.18
N ASP A 47 5.89 13.83 6.57
CA ASP A 47 5.80 12.41 6.19
C ASP A 47 4.58 11.73 6.81
N LYS A 48 4.20 12.14 8.04
CA LYS A 48 2.98 11.68 8.71
C LYS A 48 1.70 11.90 7.88
N LEU A 49 1.68 12.89 6.98
CA LEU A 49 0.54 13.14 6.09
C LEU A 49 0.29 12.00 5.09
N LEU A 50 1.29 11.15 4.87
CA LEU A 50 1.18 9.96 4.01
C LEU A 50 0.58 8.74 4.73
N ASN A 51 0.48 8.79 6.07
CA ASN A 51 -0.05 7.67 6.85
C ASN A 51 -1.47 7.32 6.38
N GLY A 52 -1.69 6.04 6.14
CA GLY A 52 -2.99 5.52 5.68
C GLY A 52 -3.32 5.74 4.20
N LYS A 53 -2.64 6.66 3.50
CA LYS A 53 -3.00 6.99 2.11
C LYS A 53 -2.75 5.86 1.12
N PHE A 54 -1.67 5.11 1.33
CA PHE A 54 -1.25 4.01 0.46
C PHE A 54 -1.24 2.64 1.15
N ASP A 55 -1.69 2.58 2.40
CA ASP A 55 -1.70 1.35 3.20
C ASP A 55 -2.46 0.21 2.50
N MET A 56 -3.50 0.56 1.73
CA MET A 56 -4.24 -0.41 0.92
C MET A 56 -3.34 -1.10 -0.11
N ILE A 57 -2.59 -0.33 -0.89
CA ILE A 57 -1.68 -0.88 -1.92
C ILE A 57 -0.57 -1.68 -1.24
N ILE A 58 0.04 -1.11 -0.20
CA ILE A 58 1.12 -1.75 0.55
C ILE A 58 0.67 -3.10 1.12
N ASN A 59 -0.52 -3.15 1.73
CA ASN A 59 -1.06 -4.39 2.29
C ASN A 59 -1.46 -5.38 1.20
N ILE A 60 -2.11 -4.94 0.12
CA ILE A 60 -2.49 -5.82 -0.99
C ILE A 60 -1.28 -6.56 -1.55
N PHE A 61 -0.18 -5.85 -1.79
CA PHE A 61 1.05 -6.45 -2.32
C PHE A 61 1.97 -7.04 -1.24
N GLY A 62 1.60 -6.96 0.04
CA GLY A 62 2.42 -7.49 1.13
C GLY A 62 3.81 -6.83 1.20
N LEU A 63 3.90 -5.53 0.93
CA LEU A 63 5.16 -4.81 0.95
C LEU A 63 5.59 -4.53 2.39
N ALA A 64 6.86 -4.79 2.69
CA ALA A 64 7.42 -4.56 4.01
C ALA A 64 8.00 -3.15 4.13
N ARG A 65 7.73 -2.47 5.25
CA ARG A 65 8.47 -1.29 5.70
C ARG A 65 9.69 -1.72 6.48
N GLU A 66 10.75 -0.93 6.51
CA GLU A 66 11.93 -1.26 7.32
C GLU A 66 11.60 -1.39 8.81
N ASN A 67 10.66 -0.62 9.31
CA ASN A 67 10.26 -0.59 10.71
C ASN A 67 9.08 -1.53 11.04
N GLY A 68 8.83 -2.52 10.20
CA GLY A 68 7.80 -3.53 10.44
C GLY A 68 6.67 -3.57 9.42
N ILE A 69 5.58 -4.23 9.80
CA ILE A 69 4.42 -4.46 8.93
C ILE A 69 3.52 -3.23 8.92
N THR A 70 2.99 -2.90 7.75
CA THR A 70 2.00 -1.83 7.58
C THR A 70 0.73 -2.15 8.39
N PRO A 71 0.15 -1.18 9.10
CA PRO A 71 -1.13 -1.36 9.76
C PRO A 71 -2.22 -1.81 8.79
N PRO A 72 -3.21 -2.60 9.25
CA PRO A 72 -4.32 -3.02 8.41
C PRO A 72 -5.03 -1.83 7.75
N ALA A 73 -5.28 -1.91 6.46
CA ALA A 73 -5.96 -0.85 5.73
C ALA A 73 -7.49 -0.99 5.85
N ALA A 74 -8.16 0.10 6.20
CA ALA A 74 -9.62 0.11 6.31
C ALA A 74 -10.30 -0.01 4.94
N ALA A 75 -11.31 -0.87 4.86
CA ALA A 75 -12.11 -1.12 3.66
C ALA A 75 -13.56 -1.45 4.04
N LYS A 76 -14.40 -1.65 3.02
CA LYS A 76 -15.77 -2.15 3.18
C LYS A 76 -16.01 -3.28 2.19
N LEU A 77 -16.76 -4.27 2.61
CA LEU A 77 -17.33 -5.27 1.72
C LEU A 77 -18.41 -4.63 0.84
N MET A 78 -18.80 -5.27 -0.26
CA MET A 78 -19.88 -4.76 -1.12
C MET A 78 -21.22 -4.65 -0.39
N SER A 79 -21.47 -5.50 0.62
CA SER A 79 -22.60 -5.41 1.56
C SER A 79 -22.57 -4.13 2.43
N GLY A 80 -21.48 -3.35 2.40
CA GLY A 80 -21.27 -2.17 3.25
C GLY A 80 -20.62 -2.46 4.60
N ARG A 81 -20.40 -3.73 4.96
CA ARG A 81 -19.77 -4.13 6.22
C ARG A 81 -18.31 -3.68 6.27
N PRO A 82 -17.85 -3.13 7.41
CA PRO A 82 -16.45 -2.74 7.56
C PRO A 82 -15.55 -3.98 7.59
N CYS A 83 -14.42 -3.88 6.90
CA CYS A 83 -13.36 -4.87 6.92
C CYS A 83 -12.00 -4.19 6.94
N SER A 84 -10.96 -4.95 7.23
CA SER A 84 -9.57 -4.51 7.13
C SER A 84 -8.82 -5.41 6.17
N ILE A 85 -7.94 -4.82 5.38
CA ILE A 85 -7.04 -5.58 4.52
C ILE A 85 -5.72 -5.73 5.26
N LEU A 86 -5.38 -6.95 5.57
CA LEU A 86 -4.12 -7.31 6.21
C LEU A 86 -2.99 -7.37 5.19
N HIS A 87 -1.78 -7.43 5.70
CA HIS A 87 -0.57 -7.68 4.90
C HIS A 87 -0.73 -8.97 4.07
N GLY A 88 -0.47 -8.88 2.76
CA GLY A 88 -0.74 -9.94 1.80
C GLY A 88 -2.14 -9.91 1.17
N GLY A 89 -2.91 -8.84 1.42
CA GLY A 89 -4.20 -8.60 0.73
C GLY A 89 -5.40 -9.33 1.33
N HIS A 90 -5.27 -9.92 2.52
CA HIS A 90 -6.36 -10.67 3.15
C HIS A 90 -7.41 -9.74 3.74
N PRO A 91 -8.69 -9.85 3.32
CA PRO A 91 -9.78 -9.16 3.97
C PRO A 91 -10.17 -9.89 5.27
N VAL A 92 -10.20 -9.15 6.35
CA VAL A 92 -10.68 -9.62 7.65
C VAL A 92 -11.85 -8.75 8.10
N GLY A 93 -12.97 -9.36 8.44
CA GLY A 93 -14.10 -8.64 9.03
C GLY A 93 -13.68 -7.92 10.32
N ASN A 94 -14.21 -6.73 10.54
CA ASN A 94 -13.88 -5.95 11.74
C ASN A 94 -14.80 -6.22 12.91
N ASP A 95 -15.96 -6.84 12.65
CA ASP A 95 -17.02 -7.01 13.64
C ASP A 95 -17.31 -8.48 13.91
N VAL A 96 -17.61 -8.78 15.16
CA VAL A 96 -18.23 -10.04 15.56
C VAL A 96 -19.67 -9.99 15.09
N GLN A 97 -20.12 -11.02 14.38
CA GLN A 97 -21.50 -11.20 13.93
C GLN A 97 -22.16 -12.31 14.73
N ILE A 98 -23.32 -12.04 15.23
CA ILE A 98 -24.11 -13.01 15.95
C ILE A 98 -25.53 -13.04 15.35
N ASP A 99 -25.83 -14.12 14.66
CA ASP A 99 -27.14 -14.36 14.10
C ASP A 99 -27.91 -15.35 15.00
N MET A 100 -29.17 -15.05 15.23
CA MET A 100 -30.05 -15.90 16.02
C MET A 100 -31.10 -16.56 15.10
N SER A 101 -31.22 -17.86 15.19
CA SER A 101 -32.27 -18.61 14.52
C SER A 101 -33.04 -19.46 15.53
N THR A 102 -34.27 -19.83 15.18
CA THR A 102 -35.11 -20.72 15.99
C THR A 102 -35.49 -21.92 15.14
N ASP A 103 -35.35 -23.11 15.70
CA ASP A 103 -35.75 -24.34 15.04
C ASP A 103 -37.28 -24.57 15.20
N PRO A 104 -37.87 -25.58 14.51
CA PRO A 104 -39.29 -25.93 14.65
C PRO A 104 -39.69 -26.35 16.05
N GLU A 105 -38.75 -26.81 16.88
CA GLU A 105 -38.95 -27.21 18.27
C GLU A 105 -38.80 -26.05 19.26
N ASN A 106 -38.69 -24.83 18.74
CA ASN A 106 -38.57 -23.58 19.49
C ASN A 106 -37.24 -23.38 20.23
N HIS A 107 -36.18 -24.13 19.88
CA HIS A 107 -34.85 -23.92 20.44
C HIS A 107 -34.12 -22.76 19.74
N ILE A 108 -33.44 -21.93 20.53
CA ILE A 108 -32.62 -20.84 20.02
C ILE A 108 -31.22 -21.36 19.66
N SER A 109 -30.83 -21.15 18.43
CA SER A 109 -29.44 -21.36 17.96
C SER A 109 -28.75 -20.04 17.64
N LEU A 110 -27.53 -19.88 18.10
CA LEU A 110 -26.69 -18.72 17.77
C LEU A 110 -25.59 -19.13 16.79
N HIS A 111 -25.52 -18.41 15.68
CA HIS A 111 -24.46 -18.54 14.73
C HIS A 111 -23.50 -17.36 14.92
N ILE A 112 -22.26 -17.63 15.36
CA ILE A 112 -21.29 -16.60 15.70
C ILE A 112 -20.15 -16.65 14.69
N THR A 113 -19.90 -15.53 14.03
CA THR A 113 -18.76 -15.33 13.13
C THR A 113 -17.89 -14.22 13.70
N ALA A 114 -16.64 -14.49 13.92
CA ALA A 114 -15.69 -13.52 14.46
C ALA A 114 -14.36 -13.55 13.72
N PRO A 115 -13.73 -12.37 13.50
CA PRO A 115 -12.33 -12.33 13.09
C PRO A 115 -11.45 -12.93 14.19
N GLU A 116 -10.38 -13.61 13.80
CA GLU A 116 -9.45 -14.25 14.74
C GLU A 116 -8.92 -13.27 15.81
N ASN A 117 -8.55 -12.07 15.40
CA ASN A 117 -8.05 -11.02 16.29
C ASN A 117 -9.12 -10.47 17.27
N LYS A 118 -10.40 -10.82 17.09
CA LYS A 118 -11.54 -10.42 17.94
C LYS A 118 -12.02 -11.51 18.88
N ILE A 119 -11.43 -12.70 18.84
CA ILE A 119 -11.82 -13.82 19.71
C ILE A 119 -11.81 -13.41 21.19
N LYS A 120 -10.83 -12.60 21.62
CA LYS A 120 -10.77 -12.08 23.00
C LYS A 120 -11.94 -11.18 23.39
N LEU A 121 -12.64 -10.59 22.42
CA LEU A 121 -13.79 -9.70 22.64
C LEU A 121 -15.14 -10.43 22.56
N LEU A 122 -15.15 -11.71 22.16
CA LEU A 122 -16.36 -12.49 21.95
C LEU A 122 -17.29 -12.46 23.15
N ASN A 123 -16.77 -12.64 24.36
CA ASN A 123 -17.57 -12.65 25.57
C ASN A 123 -18.36 -11.34 25.78
N MET A 124 -17.71 -10.20 25.47
CA MET A 124 -18.34 -8.89 25.57
C MET A 124 -19.43 -8.71 24.50
N GLU A 125 -19.15 -9.11 23.27
CA GLU A 125 -20.09 -8.98 22.15
C GLU A 125 -21.28 -9.92 22.31
N ILE A 126 -21.08 -11.16 22.78
CA ILE A 126 -22.17 -12.11 23.15
C ILE A 126 -23.05 -11.50 24.22
N SER A 127 -22.44 -10.94 25.27
CA SER A 127 -23.20 -10.33 26.38
C SER A 127 -24.06 -9.16 25.91
N LYS A 128 -23.53 -8.30 25.06
CA LYS A 128 -24.25 -7.18 24.44
C LYS A 128 -25.42 -7.69 23.57
N PHE A 129 -25.15 -8.67 22.70
CA PHE A 129 -26.14 -9.21 21.78
C PHE A 129 -27.32 -9.83 22.56
N VAL A 130 -27.04 -10.65 23.57
CA VAL A 130 -28.10 -11.29 24.38
C VAL A 130 -28.91 -10.24 25.15
N ALA A 131 -28.23 -9.20 25.70
CA ALA A 131 -28.94 -8.13 26.42
C ALA A 131 -29.82 -7.29 25.46
N GLN A 132 -29.40 -7.04 24.26
CA GLN A 132 -30.17 -6.33 23.22
C GLN A 132 -31.37 -7.13 22.72
N ASN A 133 -31.26 -8.47 22.73
CA ASN A 133 -32.29 -9.38 22.25
C ASN A 133 -33.04 -10.08 23.39
N LYS A 134 -33.01 -9.53 24.61
CA LYS A 134 -33.61 -10.14 25.83
C LYS A 134 -35.06 -10.59 25.63
N ASP A 135 -35.87 -9.80 24.93
CA ASP A 135 -37.31 -10.09 24.73
C ASP A 135 -37.49 -11.30 23.78
N ALA A 136 -36.59 -11.54 22.87
CA ALA A 136 -36.58 -12.74 22.03
C ALA A 136 -36.26 -13.97 22.87
N PHE A 137 -35.21 -13.93 23.68
CA PHE A 137 -34.86 -15.03 24.59
C PHE A 137 -35.99 -15.36 25.55
N MET A 138 -36.61 -14.36 26.16
CA MET A 138 -37.75 -14.56 27.09
C MET A 138 -38.96 -15.16 26.40
N ARG A 139 -39.29 -14.78 25.16
CA ARG A 139 -40.40 -15.39 24.39
C ARG A 139 -40.23 -16.90 24.15
N HIS A 140 -38.97 -17.35 24.09
CA HIS A 140 -38.59 -18.74 23.92
C HIS A 140 -38.34 -19.46 25.28
N GLY A 141 -38.76 -18.85 26.40
CA GLY A 141 -38.62 -19.43 27.74
C GLY A 141 -37.20 -19.46 28.30
N VAL A 142 -36.26 -18.73 27.67
CA VAL A 142 -34.86 -18.69 28.09
C VAL A 142 -34.61 -17.43 28.93
N ASP A 143 -34.19 -17.61 30.18
CA ASP A 143 -33.73 -16.50 31.01
C ASP A 143 -32.39 -15.98 30.44
N TYR A 144 -32.43 -14.78 29.84
CA TYR A 144 -31.27 -14.19 29.16
C TYR A 144 -30.07 -13.97 30.10
N LYS A 145 -30.27 -13.76 31.40
CA LYS A 145 -29.18 -13.61 32.38
C LYS A 145 -28.40 -14.90 32.56
N ASN A 146 -29.10 -16.04 32.59
CA ASN A 146 -28.52 -17.37 32.70
C ASN A 146 -28.01 -17.90 31.36
N ALA A 147 -28.52 -17.39 30.23
CA ALA A 147 -28.07 -17.75 28.89
C ALA A 147 -26.64 -17.26 28.63
N ILE A 148 -26.29 -16.05 29.06
CA ILE A 148 -24.96 -15.41 28.80
C ILE A 148 -23.79 -16.33 29.23
N PRO A 149 -23.69 -16.78 30.50
CA PRO A 149 -22.55 -17.62 30.91
C PRO A 149 -22.56 -18.98 30.21
N ASN A 150 -23.71 -19.54 29.91
CA ASN A 150 -23.80 -20.82 29.21
C ASN A 150 -23.35 -20.73 27.76
N ILE A 151 -23.73 -19.67 27.03
CA ILE A 151 -23.29 -19.41 25.66
C ILE A 151 -21.78 -19.18 25.64
N ILE A 152 -21.24 -18.33 26.53
CA ILE A 152 -19.81 -18.04 26.64
C ILE A 152 -19.02 -19.32 26.93
N LYS A 153 -19.50 -20.15 27.83
CA LYS A 153 -18.88 -21.45 28.14
C LYS A 153 -18.84 -22.35 26.92
N GLY A 154 -20.01 -22.54 26.25
CA GLY A 154 -20.10 -23.36 25.04
C GLY A 154 -19.21 -22.92 23.92
N VAL A 155 -19.13 -21.60 23.65
CA VAL A 155 -18.23 -21.02 22.65
C VAL A 155 -16.76 -21.25 23.02
N SER A 156 -16.42 -21.05 24.30
CA SER A 156 -15.04 -21.27 24.78
C SER A 156 -14.62 -22.73 24.70
N GLU A 157 -15.54 -23.67 24.96
CA GLU A 157 -15.26 -25.09 24.80
C GLU A 157 -15.05 -25.49 23.34
N LYS A 158 -15.87 -24.97 22.41
CA LYS A 158 -15.70 -25.22 20.98
C LYS A 158 -14.37 -24.69 20.46
N ILE A 159 -13.97 -23.48 20.88
CA ILE A 159 -12.65 -22.89 20.49
C ILE A 159 -11.50 -23.77 21.02
N LYS A 160 -11.59 -24.25 22.29
CA LYS A 160 -10.55 -25.10 22.87
C LYS A 160 -10.44 -26.47 22.20
N LYS A 161 -11.54 -26.99 21.67
CA LYS A 161 -11.60 -28.28 20.97
C LYS A 161 -11.31 -28.17 19.47
N ASP A 162 -11.02 -26.95 19.02
CA ASP A 162 -10.83 -26.64 17.59
C ASP A 162 -12.04 -27.01 16.71
N GLU A 163 -13.25 -26.95 17.31
CA GLU A 163 -14.54 -27.21 16.64
C GLU A 163 -15.07 -25.95 15.95
N VAL A 164 -14.16 -25.08 15.47
CA VAL A 164 -14.47 -23.86 14.73
C VAL A 164 -14.20 -24.03 13.25
N GLN A 165 -15.06 -23.46 12.40
CA GLN A 165 -14.87 -23.49 10.97
C GLN A 165 -14.28 -22.16 10.50
N TYR A 166 -13.15 -22.22 9.82
CA TYR A 166 -12.57 -21.08 9.14
C TYR A 166 -13.25 -20.90 7.78
N ARG A 167 -13.72 -19.69 7.50
CA ARG A 167 -14.36 -19.34 6.23
C ARG A 167 -13.65 -18.15 5.62
N ARG A 168 -13.40 -18.23 4.31
CA ARG A 168 -12.92 -17.11 3.53
C ARG A 168 -14.11 -16.31 3.00
N THR A 169 -14.04 -14.97 3.07
CA THR A 169 -15.00 -14.14 2.35
C THR A 169 -14.62 -14.05 0.88
N HIS A 170 -15.61 -14.25 0.01
CA HIS A 170 -15.49 -14.05 -1.45
C HIS A 170 -16.19 -12.76 -1.90
N GLU A 171 -16.65 -11.96 -0.95
CA GLU A 171 -17.36 -10.73 -1.24
C GLU A 171 -16.37 -9.65 -1.74
N PRO A 172 -16.68 -8.96 -2.85
CA PRO A 172 -15.83 -7.88 -3.34
C PRO A 172 -15.66 -6.76 -2.32
N ILE A 173 -14.50 -6.10 -2.39
CA ILE A 173 -14.09 -5.07 -1.45
C ILE A 173 -14.16 -3.70 -2.12
N ARG A 174 -14.62 -2.70 -1.36
CA ARG A 174 -14.55 -1.29 -1.72
C ARG A 174 -13.54 -0.58 -0.84
N PHE A 175 -12.68 0.21 -1.46
CA PHE A 175 -11.77 1.11 -0.76
C PHE A 175 -11.67 2.44 -1.52
N GLN A 176 -11.14 3.45 -0.84
CA GLN A 176 -10.97 4.78 -1.40
C GLN A 176 -9.51 5.19 -1.27
N ILE A 177 -8.93 5.66 -2.37
CA ILE A 177 -7.61 6.29 -2.40
C ILE A 177 -7.81 7.76 -2.74
N ALA A 178 -7.30 8.66 -1.89
CA ALA A 178 -7.28 10.08 -2.15
C ALA A 178 -5.94 10.50 -2.76
N LEU A 179 -5.93 10.77 -4.05
CA LEU A 179 -4.77 11.24 -4.80
C LEU A 179 -4.92 12.75 -5.02
N GLY A 180 -4.20 13.56 -4.21
CA GLY A 180 -4.17 15.01 -4.32
C GLY A 180 -4.30 15.73 -2.97
N GLY A 181 -4.23 17.06 -3.04
CA GLY A 181 -4.31 17.93 -1.87
C GLY A 181 -2.97 18.22 -1.20
N SER A 182 -2.95 19.23 -0.33
CA SER A 182 -1.73 19.67 0.37
C SER A 182 -1.06 18.55 1.16
N ASP A 183 -1.87 17.61 1.69
CA ASP A 183 -1.40 16.47 2.48
C ASP A 183 -0.62 15.43 1.66
N LEU A 184 -0.73 15.48 0.33
CA LEU A 184 0.08 14.69 -0.57
C LEU A 184 1.19 15.51 -1.22
N TYR A 185 0.89 16.77 -1.58
CA TYR A 185 1.85 17.62 -2.28
C TYR A 185 3.05 18.03 -1.43
N ARG A 186 2.85 18.26 -0.12
CA ARG A 186 3.95 18.60 0.79
C ARG A 186 5.00 17.49 0.90
N PRO A 187 4.63 16.23 1.17
CA PRO A 187 5.60 15.12 1.13
C PRO A 187 6.26 14.93 -0.23
N ILE A 188 5.51 15.05 -1.34
CA ILE A 188 6.09 14.93 -2.68
C ILE A 188 7.11 16.04 -2.94
N LEU A 189 6.80 17.29 -2.59
CA LEU A 189 7.74 18.39 -2.73
C LEU A 189 9.01 18.17 -1.89
N LYS A 190 8.86 17.65 -0.65
CA LYS A 190 9.99 17.24 0.19
C LYS A 190 10.85 16.18 -0.51
N MET A 191 10.24 15.13 -1.05
CA MET A 191 10.97 14.05 -1.76
C MET A 191 11.81 14.63 -2.90
N VAL A 192 11.19 15.42 -3.77
CA VAL A 192 11.85 16.00 -4.94
C VAL A 192 12.96 16.98 -4.53
N TYR A 193 12.69 17.84 -3.54
CA TYR A 193 13.67 18.77 -2.99
C TYR A 193 14.89 18.05 -2.42
N LEU A 194 14.67 17.02 -1.58
CA LEU A 194 15.76 16.25 -1.00
C LEU A 194 16.52 15.43 -2.06
N PHE A 195 15.81 14.88 -3.06
CA PHE A 195 16.44 14.17 -4.17
C PHE A 195 17.34 15.07 -5.00
N LEU A 196 16.89 16.29 -5.31
CA LEU A 196 17.72 17.28 -5.99
C LEU A 196 18.99 17.58 -5.20
N LEU A 197 18.85 17.88 -3.91
CA LEU A 197 20.01 18.27 -3.08
C LEU A 197 20.90 17.09 -2.68
N HIS A 198 20.42 15.88 -2.79
CA HIS A 198 21.24 14.68 -2.65
C HIS A 198 22.27 14.56 -3.78
N HIS A 199 21.86 14.88 -5.01
CA HIS A 199 22.69 14.78 -6.20
C HIS A 199 23.40 16.11 -6.58
N ARG A 200 22.74 17.25 -6.33
CA ARG A 200 23.18 18.57 -6.76
C ARG A 200 23.01 19.61 -5.65
N ARG A 201 23.95 19.59 -4.69
CA ARG A 201 23.96 20.59 -3.60
C ARG A 201 24.28 22.00 -4.03
N ASP A 202 24.96 22.14 -5.14
CA ASP A 202 25.39 23.37 -5.77
C ASP A 202 24.28 24.11 -6.52
N VAL A 203 23.14 23.44 -6.75
CA VAL A 203 22.03 23.99 -7.52
C VAL A 203 21.51 25.30 -6.92
N LYS A 204 21.40 26.32 -7.78
CA LYS A 204 20.91 27.65 -7.41
C LYS A 204 19.39 27.69 -7.59
N ILE A 205 18.66 27.53 -6.50
CA ILE A 205 17.20 27.61 -6.42
C ILE A 205 16.78 28.41 -5.19
N ASN A 206 15.57 28.89 -5.14
CA ASN A 206 15.02 29.57 -3.96
C ASN A 206 14.64 28.55 -2.86
N ARG A 207 15.69 28.04 -2.15
CA ARG A 207 15.53 27.01 -1.11
C ARG A 207 14.56 27.42 0.00
N ARG A 208 14.63 28.70 0.42
CA ARG A 208 13.79 29.21 1.51
C ARG A 208 12.31 29.16 1.15
N GLU A 209 11.97 29.45 -0.08
CA GLU A 209 10.60 29.37 -0.56
C GLU A 209 10.10 27.93 -0.58
N LEU A 210 10.90 26.99 -1.11
CA LEU A 210 10.55 25.56 -1.13
C LEU A 210 10.37 25.00 0.28
N VAL A 211 11.32 25.31 1.20
CA VAL A 211 11.20 24.89 2.62
C VAL A 211 9.91 25.43 3.25
N ASN A 212 9.61 26.71 3.07
CA ASN A 212 8.37 27.31 3.58
C ASN A 212 7.11 26.62 3.02
N LYS A 213 7.10 26.23 1.74
CA LYS A 213 5.98 25.51 1.12
C LYS A 213 5.86 24.09 1.66
N ILE A 214 6.98 23.39 1.87
CA ILE A 214 7.01 22.05 2.49
C ILE A 214 6.44 22.12 3.90
N GLU A 215 6.86 23.11 4.71
CA GLU A 215 6.40 23.24 6.10
C GLU A 215 4.95 23.69 6.23
N SER A 216 4.55 24.68 5.49
CA SER A 216 3.24 25.31 5.66
C SER A 216 2.14 24.82 4.71
N GLY A 217 2.50 24.27 3.55
CA GLY A 217 1.56 23.94 2.47
C GLY A 217 0.92 25.14 1.78
N LYS A 218 1.28 26.38 2.16
CA LYS A 218 0.72 27.59 1.55
C LYS A 218 1.13 27.71 0.09
N ASN A 219 0.17 27.99 -0.78
CA ASN A 219 0.34 28.17 -2.23
C ASN A 219 1.00 26.99 -2.96
N ILE A 220 0.94 25.78 -2.37
CA ILE A 220 1.58 24.58 -2.94
C ILE A 220 0.83 24.07 -4.18
N TYR A 221 -0.47 24.30 -4.28
CA TYR A 221 -1.31 23.80 -5.39
C TYR A 221 -0.85 24.28 -6.76
N ASN A 222 -0.37 25.50 -6.86
CA ASN A 222 0.07 26.11 -8.13
C ASN A 222 1.38 25.51 -8.66
N MET A 223 2.03 24.68 -7.87
CA MET A 223 3.28 24.02 -8.25
C MET A 223 3.07 22.62 -8.79
N PHE A 224 1.88 22.02 -8.62
CA PHE A 224 1.64 20.63 -8.91
C PHE A 224 0.70 20.44 -10.09
N PHE A 225 1.09 19.49 -10.93
CA PHE A 225 0.31 19.01 -12.06
C PHE A 225 0.24 17.49 -12.01
N TYR A 226 -0.91 16.94 -12.33
CA TYR A 226 -1.06 15.51 -12.53
C TYR A 226 -0.76 15.19 -14.00
N CYS A 227 0.13 14.26 -14.26
CA CYS A 227 0.47 13.84 -15.61
C CYS A 227 -0.59 12.86 -16.15
N PHE A 228 -1.29 13.25 -17.20
CA PHE A 228 -2.32 12.45 -17.86
C PHE A 228 -1.86 11.83 -19.19
N ASP A 229 -0.58 12.00 -19.55
CA ASP A 229 -0.06 11.41 -20.77
C ASP A 229 -0.13 9.88 -20.66
N PRO A 230 -0.70 9.16 -21.65
CA PRO A 230 -0.68 7.71 -21.68
C PRO A 230 0.75 7.15 -21.81
N GLN A 231 1.71 7.97 -22.24
CA GLN A 231 3.12 7.62 -22.19
C GLN A 231 3.66 7.80 -20.78
N ASN A 232 4.19 6.74 -20.20
CA ASN A 232 4.79 6.80 -18.87
C ASN A 232 6.02 7.70 -18.88
N LEU A 233 6.16 8.55 -17.84
CA LEU A 233 7.35 9.40 -17.65
C LEU A 233 8.61 8.57 -17.40
N PHE A 234 8.44 7.41 -16.79
CA PHE A 234 9.49 6.48 -16.44
C PHE A 234 9.20 5.13 -17.10
N LEU A 235 10.10 4.70 -17.96
CA LEU A 235 9.97 3.46 -18.72
C LEU A 235 10.88 2.40 -18.09
N TYR A 236 10.30 1.27 -17.74
CA TYR A 236 11.00 0.14 -17.16
C TYR A 236 11.01 -1.04 -18.13
N LYS A 237 12.08 -1.83 -18.07
CA LYS A 237 12.21 -3.05 -18.88
C LYS A 237 11.30 -4.16 -18.38
N HIS A 238 10.99 -4.14 -17.10
CA HIS A 238 10.22 -5.17 -16.43
C HIS A 238 8.87 -4.65 -15.96
N VAL A 239 7.90 -5.53 -15.96
CA VAL A 239 6.60 -5.26 -15.33
C VAL A 239 6.79 -5.26 -13.81
N GLY A 240 6.34 -4.23 -13.10
CA GLY A 240 6.57 -4.11 -11.67
C GLY A 240 5.73 -3.05 -10.99
N LEU A 241 5.99 -2.87 -9.72
CA LEU A 241 5.40 -1.84 -8.88
C LEU A 241 6.51 -0.90 -8.44
N TYR A 242 6.54 0.32 -8.98
CA TYR A 242 7.69 1.20 -8.86
C TYR A 242 7.42 2.45 -8.04
N HIS A 243 8.46 2.89 -7.33
CA HIS A 243 8.64 4.28 -6.97
C HIS A 243 9.64 4.92 -7.91
N SER A 244 9.25 6.02 -8.50
CA SER A 244 10.07 6.76 -9.44
C SER A 244 10.16 8.22 -9.06
N ILE A 245 11.35 8.78 -9.17
CA ILE A 245 11.59 10.21 -8.96
C ILE A 245 12.59 10.70 -9.98
N GLY A 246 12.37 11.88 -10.56
CA GLY A 246 13.26 12.49 -11.51
C GLY A 246 13.23 14.01 -11.46
N ILE A 247 14.25 14.62 -12.02
CA ILE A 247 14.37 16.08 -12.12
C ILE A 247 14.94 16.43 -13.48
N LYS A 248 14.33 17.43 -14.13
CA LYS A 248 14.83 17.96 -15.39
C LYS A 248 14.79 19.49 -15.41
N SER A 249 15.88 20.10 -15.87
CA SER A 249 15.92 21.52 -16.24
C SER A 249 15.44 21.72 -17.67
N PHE A 250 14.74 22.83 -17.90
CA PHE A 250 14.26 23.29 -19.20
C PHE A 250 14.79 24.70 -19.38
N ARG A 251 15.99 24.82 -19.92
CA ARG A 251 16.72 26.10 -19.98
C ARG A 251 16.02 27.13 -20.83
N GLU A 252 15.50 26.75 -21.99
CA GLU A 252 14.75 27.63 -22.87
C GLU A 252 13.53 28.24 -22.19
N ASP A 253 12.84 27.42 -21.36
CA ASP A 253 11.64 27.82 -20.61
C ASP A 253 11.99 28.38 -19.22
N ARG A 254 13.26 28.37 -18.83
CA ARG A 254 13.77 28.78 -17.52
C ARG A 254 13.08 28.06 -16.37
N LYS A 255 12.88 26.76 -16.48
CA LYS A 255 12.16 25.97 -15.46
C LYS A 255 13.01 24.80 -14.96
N LEU A 256 12.85 24.50 -13.67
CA LEU A 256 13.33 23.27 -13.06
C LEU A 256 12.13 22.50 -12.54
N LEU A 257 11.89 21.30 -13.07
CA LEU A 257 10.75 20.47 -12.73
C LEU A 257 11.18 19.18 -12.07
N GLY A 258 10.39 18.77 -11.09
CA GLY A 258 10.44 17.46 -10.48
C GLY A 258 9.31 16.56 -10.96
N PHE A 259 9.58 15.28 -11.08
CA PHE A 259 8.67 14.24 -11.54
C PHE A 259 8.66 13.13 -10.50
N VAL A 260 7.49 12.70 -10.06
CA VAL A 260 7.33 11.60 -9.07
C VAL A 260 6.21 10.70 -9.52
N ASP A 261 6.45 9.39 -9.53
CA ASP A 261 5.39 8.39 -9.67
C ASP A 261 5.48 7.40 -8.50
N LEU A 262 4.46 7.36 -7.68
CA LEU A 262 4.35 6.48 -6.53
C LEU A 262 3.49 5.27 -6.88
N PHE A 263 4.05 4.07 -6.73
CA PHE A 263 3.40 2.79 -7.05
C PHE A 263 2.98 2.66 -8.53
N GLY A 264 3.56 3.44 -9.44
CA GLY A 264 3.13 3.48 -10.84
C GLY A 264 1.69 3.93 -11.05
N MET A 265 1.06 4.58 -10.06
CA MET A 265 -0.36 4.93 -10.09
C MET A 265 -0.63 6.36 -10.53
N ALA A 266 0.18 7.28 -10.05
CA ALA A 266 -0.14 8.70 -10.16
C ALA A 266 1.12 9.54 -10.31
N PRO A 267 1.55 9.79 -11.55
CA PRO A 267 2.69 10.64 -11.79
C PRO A 267 2.32 12.11 -11.54
N TYR A 268 3.13 12.74 -10.70
CA TYR A 268 3.05 14.16 -10.38
C TYR A 268 4.24 14.89 -10.97
N ILE A 269 3.96 16.08 -11.45
CA ILE A 269 4.97 17.05 -11.86
C ILE A 269 4.91 18.22 -10.90
N CYS A 270 6.05 18.64 -10.35
CA CYS A 270 6.12 19.82 -9.51
C CYS A 270 7.17 20.82 -10.01
N ILE A 271 6.83 22.11 -9.92
CA ILE A 271 7.75 23.20 -10.27
C ILE A 271 8.66 23.43 -9.06
N LEU A 272 9.96 23.20 -9.23
CA LEU A 272 10.97 23.53 -8.22
C LEU A 272 11.47 24.96 -8.34
N ASP A 273 11.61 25.43 -9.58
CA ASP A 273 11.98 26.82 -9.86
C ASP A 273 11.34 27.26 -11.18
N ASP A 274 10.64 28.40 -11.14
CA ASP A 274 9.90 28.96 -12.27
C ASP A 274 10.72 30.00 -13.08
N ASN A 275 11.94 30.29 -12.61
CA ASN A 275 12.87 31.21 -13.25
C ASN A 275 14.32 30.68 -13.22
N TYR A 276 14.47 29.38 -13.43
CA TYR A 276 15.75 28.69 -13.34
C TYR A 276 16.72 29.12 -14.44
N ASP A 277 17.91 29.54 -14.01
CA ASP A 277 19.01 29.97 -14.90
C ASP A 277 20.31 29.18 -14.64
N GLY A 278 20.23 28.09 -13.87
CA GLY A 278 21.37 27.27 -13.50
C GLY A 278 21.85 26.32 -14.60
N GLU A 279 22.73 25.41 -14.20
CA GLU A 279 23.25 24.36 -15.09
C GLU A 279 22.18 23.34 -15.45
N ASP A 280 22.45 22.56 -16.50
CA ASP A 280 21.58 21.49 -16.91
C ASP A 280 21.48 20.40 -15.84
N VAL A 281 20.26 19.99 -15.52
CA VAL A 281 19.94 18.94 -14.59
C VAL A 281 19.09 17.89 -15.28
N LEU A 282 19.53 16.64 -15.24
CA LEU A 282 18.74 15.46 -15.58
C LEU A 282 19.08 14.36 -14.59
N LEU A 283 18.15 14.06 -13.71
CA LEU A 283 18.28 13.05 -12.67
C LEU A 283 17.10 12.10 -12.75
N ALA A 284 17.32 10.82 -12.49
CA ALA A 284 16.27 9.83 -12.34
C ALA A 284 16.66 8.79 -11.31
N TYR A 285 15.65 8.19 -10.68
CA TYR A 285 15.77 7.07 -9.77
C TYR A 285 14.51 6.23 -9.88
N GLY A 286 14.66 4.92 -9.80
CA GLY A 286 13.57 3.97 -9.74
C GLY A 286 13.84 2.83 -8.78
N TYR A 287 12.79 2.34 -8.14
CA TYR A 287 12.85 1.21 -7.23
C TYR A 287 11.68 0.27 -7.46
N ASP A 288 11.99 -0.98 -7.80
CA ASP A 288 10.99 -2.04 -7.94
C ASP A 288 10.64 -2.61 -6.56
N LEU A 289 9.45 -2.32 -6.10
CA LEU A 289 8.94 -2.75 -4.79
C LEU A 289 8.69 -4.26 -4.72
N LEU A 290 8.34 -4.90 -5.84
CA LEU A 290 8.09 -6.34 -5.88
C LEU A 290 9.39 -7.15 -5.88
N ARG A 291 10.41 -6.65 -6.60
CA ARG A 291 11.74 -7.29 -6.66
C ARG A 291 12.68 -6.80 -5.58
N ASN A 292 12.27 -5.79 -4.81
CA ASN A 292 13.05 -5.17 -3.73
C ASN A 292 14.45 -4.73 -4.20
N LYS A 293 14.52 -4.03 -5.33
CA LYS A 293 15.77 -3.59 -5.94
C LYS A 293 15.65 -2.26 -6.67
N GLU A 294 16.76 -1.57 -6.76
CA GLU A 294 16.87 -0.40 -7.63
C GLU A 294 16.85 -0.83 -9.10
N GLU A 295 16.10 -0.09 -9.90
CA GLU A 295 16.06 -0.23 -11.35
C GLU A 295 15.98 1.15 -11.98
N MET A 296 17.04 1.54 -12.70
CA MET A 296 17.09 2.85 -13.33
C MET A 296 16.14 2.90 -14.52
N PRO A 297 15.15 3.79 -14.53
CA PRO A 297 14.23 3.92 -15.66
C PRO A 297 14.89 4.64 -16.84
N GLU A 298 14.45 4.32 -18.03
CA GLU A 298 14.56 5.24 -19.15
C GLU A 298 13.51 6.35 -18.95
N VAL A 299 13.94 7.62 -19.11
CA VAL A 299 13.06 8.75 -18.83
C VAL A 299 12.46 9.31 -20.11
N ASN A 300 11.16 9.43 -20.15
CA ASN A 300 10.38 10.01 -21.23
C ASN A 300 9.81 11.37 -20.81
N PHE A 301 10.68 12.26 -20.35
CA PHE A 301 10.28 13.61 -19.95
C PHE A 301 9.99 14.47 -21.19
N PRO A 302 8.98 15.35 -21.12
CA PRO A 302 8.63 16.21 -22.23
C PRO A 302 9.81 17.06 -22.69
N PRO A 303 9.90 17.41 -23.99
CA PRO A 303 11.00 18.19 -24.51
C PRO A 303 11.00 19.65 -24.02
N LYS A 304 9.82 20.21 -23.75
CA LYS A 304 9.64 21.60 -23.28
C LYS A 304 8.77 21.65 -22.03
N ALA A 305 9.08 22.56 -21.12
CA ALA A 305 8.31 22.73 -19.90
C ALA A 305 6.90 23.26 -20.16
N PHE A 306 6.73 24.13 -21.15
CA PHE A 306 5.44 24.67 -21.50
C PHE A 306 4.50 23.62 -22.13
N ASP A 307 5.04 22.62 -22.83
CA ASP A 307 4.24 21.49 -23.35
C ASP A 307 3.57 20.71 -22.23
N ILE A 308 4.18 20.69 -21.05
CA ILE A 308 3.59 20.12 -19.84
C ILE A 308 2.37 20.94 -19.44
N LYS A 309 2.49 22.27 -19.38
CA LYS A 309 1.41 23.17 -18.95
C LYS A 309 0.21 23.09 -19.89
N ASP A 310 0.43 23.01 -21.18
CA ASP A 310 -0.64 22.99 -22.19
C ASP A 310 -1.30 21.62 -22.31
N LYS A 311 -0.55 20.53 -22.17
CA LYS A 311 -1.06 19.15 -22.20
C LYS A 311 -1.73 18.74 -20.89
N TYR A 312 -1.27 19.31 -19.78
CA TYR A 312 -1.66 18.89 -18.42
C TYR A 312 -2.40 19.98 -17.67
N ASP A 313 -2.87 21.03 -18.38
CA ASP A 313 -3.70 22.06 -17.78
C ASP A 313 -4.88 21.37 -17.04
N PHE A 314 -5.19 21.89 -15.86
CA PHE A 314 -6.29 21.44 -14.99
C PHE A 314 -7.66 21.32 -15.68
N LYS A 315 -7.76 21.74 -16.92
CA LYS A 315 -8.93 21.62 -17.79
C LYS A 315 -9.08 20.26 -18.47
N ALA A 316 -8.11 19.36 -18.35
CA ALA A 316 -8.36 17.96 -18.74
C ALA A 316 -9.66 17.53 -18.10
N THR A 317 -10.63 17.13 -18.91
CA THR A 317 -11.99 16.86 -18.44
C THR A 317 -11.95 15.81 -17.32
N THR A 318 -12.84 15.90 -16.36
CA THR A 318 -13.00 14.90 -15.30
C THR A 318 -13.08 13.49 -15.89
N ARG A 319 -13.60 13.36 -17.11
CA ARG A 319 -13.71 12.10 -17.85
C ARG A 319 -12.33 11.52 -18.23
N GLU A 320 -11.42 12.35 -18.75
CA GLU A 320 -10.07 11.91 -19.13
C GLU A 320 -9.25 11.50 -17.90
N ARG A 321 -9.37 12.26 -16.80
CA ARG A 321 -8.76 11.92 -15.51
C ARG A 321 -9.24 10.56 -14.99
N LEU A 322 -10.54 10.33 -15.03
CA LEU A 322 -11.14 9.08 -14.61
C LEU A 322 -10.74 7.91 -15.51
N ALA A 323 -10.63 8.13 -16.82
CA ALA A 323 -10.20 7.10 -17.77
C ALA A 323 -8.76 6.65 -17.49
N HIS A 324 -7.85 7.59 -17.36
CA HIS A 324 -6.44 7.30 -17.02
C HIS A 324 -6.31 6.61 -15.65
N PHE A 325 -6.98 7.15 -14.63
CA PHE A 325 -6.98 6.52 -13.31
C PHE A 325 -7.51 5.09 -13.33
N ARG A 326 -8.60 4.85 -14.11
CA ARG A 326 -9.14 3.50 -14.31
C ARG A 326 -8.13 2.55 -14.94
N GLU A 327 -7.38 3.02 -15.95
CA GLU A 327 -6.33 2.25 -16.60
C GLU A 327 -5.25 1.84 -15.61
N LYS A 328 -4.77 2.78 -14.80
CA LYS A 328 -3.78 2.50 -13.74
C LYS A 328 -4.32 1.56 -12.66
N CYS A 329 -5.57 1.72 -12.24
CA CYS A 329 -6.21 0.78 -11.32
C CYS A 329 -6.34 -0.63 -11.93
N ASN A 330 -6.71 -0.74 -13.20
CA ASN A 330 -6.78 -2.03 -13.89
C ASN A 330 -5.41 -2.70 -13.99
N TYR A 331 -4.36 -1.93 -14.28
CA TYR A 331 -2.98 -2.42 -14.26
C TYR A 331 -2.61 -2.99 -12.89
N LEU A 332 -2.87 -2.25 -11.80
CA LEU A 332 -2.60 -2.71 -10.43
C LEU A 332 -3.41 -3.96 -10.06
N LEU A 333 -4.68 -4.01 -10.45
CA LEU A 333 -5.52 -5.17 -10.19
C LEU A 333 -5.00 -6.42 -10.91
N GLN A 334 -4.61 -6.28 -12.19
CA GLN A 334 -4.00 -7.38 -12.95
C GLN A 334 -2.70 -7.83 -12.30
N LEU A 335 -1.83 -6.89 -11.94
CA LEU A 335 -0.57 -7.18 -11.26
C LEU A 335 -0.82 -7.91 -9.93
N PHE A 336 -1.81 -7.46 -9.15
CA PHE A 336 -2.21 -8.10 -7.90
C PHE A 336 -2.78 -9.50 -8.12
N GLU A 337 -3.61 -9.71 -9.14
CA GLU A 337 -4.15 -11.04 -9.45
C GLU A 337 -3.03 -12.07 -9.62
N PHE A 338 -1.97 -11.72 -10.33
CA PHE A 338 -0.81 -12.59 -10.51
C PHE A 338 0.00 -12.73 -9.20
N TYR A 339 0.31 -11.63 -8.55
CA TYR A 339 1.17 -11.60 -7.38
C TYR A 339 0.55 -12.31 -6.17
N SER A 340 -0.77 -12.31 -6.05
CA SER A 340 -1.50 -12.91 -4.93
C SER A 340 -1.77 -14.41 -5.07
N ILE A 341 -1.44 -15.04 -6.22
CA ILE A 341 -1.73 -16.47 -6.46
C ILE A 341 -1.11 -17.39 -5.41
N PRO A 342 0.20 -17.26 -5.03
CA PRO A 342 0.78 -18.10 -4.01
C PRO A 342 0.07 -18.00 -2.68
N GLU A 343 -0.27 -16.77 -2.29
CA GLU A 343 -0.99 -16.53 -1.04
C GLU A 343 -2.36 -17.20 -1.03
N ARG A 344 -3.12 -17.08 -2.11
CA ARG A 344 -4.43 -17.72 -2.22
C ARG A 344 -4.34 -19.24 -2.11
N ILE A 345 -3.38 -19.86 -2.82
CA ILE A 345 -3.17 -21.30 -2.76
C ILE A 345 -2.82 -21.74 -1.33
N ILE A 346 -1.88 -21.05 -0.69
CA ILE A 346 -1.46 -21.37 0.67
C ILE A 346 -2.61 -21.24 1.65
N GLN A 347 -3.41 -20.18 1.54
CA GLN A 347 -4.56 -19.97 2.41
C GLN A 347 -5.63 -21.05 2.21
N ASP A 348 -5.90 -21.45 0.97
CA ASP A 348 -6.87 -22.54 0.70
C ASP A 348 -6.38 -23.87 1.28
N LEU A 349 -5.08 -24.15 1.21
CA LEU A 349 -4.46 -25.33 1.84
C LEU A 349 -4.51 -25.25 3.36
N LEU A 350 -4.21 -24.11 3.97
CA LEU A 350 -4.28 -23.91 5.42
C LEU A 350 -5.71 -24.12 5.94
N VAL A 351 -6.72 -23.59 5.21
CA VAL A 351 -8.13 -23.84 5.55
C VAL A 351 -8.46 -25.34 5.45
N ALA A 352 -8.00 -26.02 4.40
CA ALA A 352 -8.25 -27.45 4.20
C ALA A 352 -7.67 -28.33 5.31
N VAL A 353 -6.55 -27.92 5.93
CA VAL A 353 -5.93 -28.62 7.08
C VAL A 353 -6.30 -27.98 8.43
N ASN A 354 -7.34 -27.15 8.46
CA ASN A 354 -7.86 -26.48 9.65
C ASN A 354 -6.76 -25.72 10.43
N TYR A 355 -5.83 -25.08 9.72
CA TYR A 355 -4.70 -24.33 10.29
C TYR A 355 -3.81 -25.15 11.23
N ASP A 356 -3.63 -26.45 10.98
CA ASP A 356 -2.69 -27.28 11.75
C ASP A 356 -1.32 -26.59 11.87
N PRO A 357 -0.80 -26.35 13.09
CA PRO A 357 0.45 -25.63 13.29
C PRO A 357 1.66 -26.24 12.59
N SER A 358 1.73 -27.58 12.52
CA SER A 358 2.84 -28.29 11.86
C SER A 358 2.88 -28.05 10.35
N VAL A 359 1.73 -27.91 9.73
CA VAL A 359 1.57 -27.67 8.29
C VAL A 359 1.63 -26.17 7.99
N SER A 360 1.09 -25.33 8.91
CA SER A 360 1.13 -23.87 8.81
C SER A 360 2.55 -23.33 8.70
N GLN A 361 3.49 -23.85 9.50
CA GLN A 361 4.88 -23.44 9.44
C GLN A 361 5.49 -23.74 8.08
N PHE A 362 5.28 -24.94 7.56
CA PHE A 362 5.76 -25.36 6.24
C PHE A 362 5.27 -24.43 5.12
N PHE A 363 3.97 -24.10 5.10
CA PHE A 363 3.41 -23.21 4.09
C PHE A 363 3.92 -21.76 4.23
N SER A 364 4.18 -21.30 5.45
CA SER A 364 4.76 -19.99 5.69
C SER A 364 6.18 -19.88 5.12
N GLU A 365 6.97 -20.96 5.19
CA GLU A 365 8.30 -21.01 4.61
C GLU A 365 8.29 -21.15 3.07
N LEU A 366 7.27 -21.81 2.52
CA LEU A 366 7.10 -21.99 1.07
C LEU A 366 6.66 -20.70 0.35
N LYS A 367 5.87 -19.88 1.01
CA LYS A 367 5.27 -18.66 0.43
C LYS A 367 6.29 -17.72 -0.23
N PRO A 368 7.42 -17.32 0.41
CA PRO A 368 8.39 -16.42 -0.22
C PRO A 368 9.00 -17.00 -1.49
N LYS A 369 9.25 -18.31 -1.52
CA LYS A 369 9.79 -19.00 -2.70
C LYS A 369 8.82 -18.96 -3.87
N LEU A 370 7.53 -19.21 -3.62
CA LEU A 370 6.49 -19.13 -4.63
C LEU A 370 6.30 -17.69 -5.15
N GLN A 371 6.33 -16.69 -4.27
CA GLN A 371 6.26 -15.29 -4.66
C GLN A 371 7.44 -14.90 -5.56
N GLN A 372 8.65 -15.34 -5.25
CA GLN A 372 9.83 -15.09 -6.07
C GLN A 372 9.71 -15.70 -7.46
N CYS A 373 9.19 -16.93 -7.56
CA CYS A 373 8.91 -17.57 -8.86
C CYS A 373 7.92 -16.76 -9.69
N ILE A 374 6.85 -16.26 -9.08
CA ILE A 374 5.84 -15.45 -9.78
C ILE A 374 6.41 -14.11 -10.22
N VAL A 375 7.13 -13.39 -9.35
CA VAL A 375 7.77 -12.12 -9.71
C VAL A 375 8.72 -12.31 -10.91
N SER A 376 9.45 -13.43 -10.96
CA SER A 376 10.33 -13.76 -12.08
C SER A 376 9.55 -14.10 -13.36
N ALA A 377 8.34 -14.61 -13.24
CA ALA A 377 7.50 -15.00 -14.36
C ALA A 377 6.61 -13.87 -14.91
N ILE A 378 6.35 -12.83 -14.11
CA ILE A 378 5.43 -11.73 -14.47
C ILE A 378 5.76 -11.10 -15.82
N ASP A 379 7.05 -10.84 -16.11
CA ASP A 379 7.48 -10.20 -17.35
C ASP A 379 7.10 -11.02 -18.61
N ASN A 380 7.04 -12.34 -18.48
CA ASN A 380 6.68 -13.24 -19.57
C ASN A 380 5.17 -13.36 -19.79
N PHE A 381 4.39 -13.13 -18.74
CA PHE A 381 2.95 -13.35 -18.74
C PHE A 381 2.11 -12.12 -19.01
N PHE A 382 2.52 -10.99 -18.45
CA PHE A 382 1.73 -9.77 -18.48
C PHE A 382 1.40 -9.28 -19.92
N PRO A 383 2.30 -9.45 -20.91
CA PRO A 383 1.99 -9.11 -22.30
C PRO A 383 1.03 -10.07 -22.99
N GLN A 384 0.84 -11.30 -22.48
CA GLN A 384 0.10 -12.38 -23.16
C GLN A 384 -1.22 -12.72 -22.46
N LYS A 385 -2.16 -11.77 -22.43
CA LYS A 385 -3.44 -11.85 -21.70
C LYS A 385 -4.26 -13.13 -21.92
N GLU A 386 -4.13 -13.81 -23.07
CA GLU A 386 -5.01 -14.93 -23.46
C GLU A 386 -4.50 -16.32 -23.04
N ARG A 387 -3.22 -16.46 -22.67
CA ARG A 387 -2.62 -17.75 -22.27
C ARG A 387 -2.39 -17.92 -20.77
N GLY A 388 -2.76 -16.91 -19.96
CA GLY A 388 -2.22 -16.72 -18.62
C GLY A 388 -2.50 -17.81 -17.59
N CYS A 389 -3.74 -18.29 -17.44
CA CYS A 389 -4.10 -19.13 -16.29
C CYS A 389 -3.50 -20.55 -16.32
N ALA A 390 -3.46 -21.23 -17.45
CA ALA A 390 -2.97 -22.61 -17.54
C ALA A 390 -1.45 -22.70 -17.36
N PHE A 391 -0.71 -21.80 -17.97
CA PHE A 391 0.75 -21.75 -17.85
C PHE A 391 1.20 -21.26 -16.46
N LEU A 392 0.46 -20.36 -15.84
CA LEU A 392 0.72 -19.92 -14.47
C LEU A 392 0.58 -21.09 -13.49
N HIS A 393 -0.45 -21.91 -13.63
CA HIS A 393 -0.60 -23.17 -12.88
C HIS A 393 0.63 -24.09 -13.07
N GLU A 394 1.12 -24.21 -14.28
CA GLU A 394 2.29 -25.01 -14.57
C GLU A 394 3.58 -24.45 -13.94
N CYS A 395 3.78 -23.13 -13.93
CA CYS A 395 4.93 -22.51 -13.27
C CYS A 395 4.86 -22.63 -11.76
N ILE A 396 3.66 -22.48 -11.17
CA ILE A 396 3.46 -22.69 -9.74
C ILE A 396 3.75 -24.15 -9.37
N LEU A 397 3.21 -25.10 -10.13
CA LEU A 397 3.46 -26.52 -9.92
C LEU A 397 4.95 -26.87 -10.06
N ARG A 398 5.66 -26.33 -11.05
CA ARG A 398 7.11 -26.50 -11.20
C ARG A 398 7.88 -25.86 -10.05
N GLY A 399 7.52 -24.67 -9.60
CA GLY A 399 8.10 -24.01 -8.43
C GLY A 399 7.88 -24.79 -7.14
N MET A 400 6.67 -25.34 -6.95
CA MET A 400 6.37 -26.23 -5.83
C MET A 400 7.20 -27.53 -5.91
N LEU A 401 7.27 -28.16 -7.06
CA LEU A 401 8.06 -29.39 -7.26
C LEU A 401 9.55 -29.16 -7.01
N SER A 402 10.13 -28.04 -7.46
CA SER A 402 11.52 -27.70 -7.17
C SER A 402 11.77 -27.45 -5.68
N ALA A 403 10.85 -26.79 -5.00
CA ALA A 403 10.94 -26.56 -3.55
C ALA A 403 10.84 -27.86 -2.73
N PHE A 404 10.10 -28.86 -3.22
CA PHE A 404 10.03 -30.20 -2.61
C PHE A 404 11.29 -31.06 -2.89
N GLN A 405 12.02 -30.78 -3.97
CA GLN A 405 13.24 -31.52 -4.34
C GLN A 405 14.49 -31.03 -3.59
N GLU A 406 14.50 -29.78 -3.13
CA GLU A 406 15.51 -29.23 -2.24
C GLU A 406 15.25 -29.66 -0.80
N LYS A 407 15.41 -30.97 -0.51
CA LYS A 407 15.52 -31.41 0.89
C LYS A 407 16.81 -30.84 1.47
N PRO A 408 16.78 -30.19 2.65
CA PRO A 408 18.04 -29.92 3.36
C PRO A 408 18.70 -31.26 3.72
N ASN A 409 19.99 -31.36 3.34
CA ASN A 409 20.86 -32.40 3.86
C ASN A 409 21.08 -32.26 5.37
#